data_a5a7666081b128aad53d00c40c50aebf
#
_entry.id   a5a7666081b128aad53d00c40c50aebf
#
_cell.length_a   1.000
_cell.length_b   1.000
_cell.length_c   1.000
_cell.angle_alpha   90.00
_cell.angle_beta   90.00
_cell.angle_gamma   90.00
#
_symmetry.space_group_name_H-M   'P 1'
#
loop_
_entity.id
_entity.type
_entity.pdbx_description
1 polymer ?
#
loop_
_entity_poly.entity_id
_entity_poly.type
_entity_poly.pdbx_seq_one_letter_code
_entity_poly.pdbx_strand_id
1 'polypeptide(L)'
;MADMVNHPTHYETGKFECIEVMVETQGVEAVQDFCICNAFKYLYRHRRKNGKEDIEKAQWYINKYLELEEKDELKRVSESGNEDNGLKQTSEG
;
A
#
# COMPACT_ATOMS: atom_id res chain seq x y z
N MET A 1 -1.19 15.45 -14.54
CA MET A 1 -1.73 14.73 -14.10
C MET A 1 -1.27 13.96 -12.97
N ALA A 2 -1.61 14.42 -11.86
CA ALA A 2 -1.36 13.73 -10.65
C ALA A 2 -1.86 12.31 -10.72
N ASP A 3 -2.87 12.15 -11.51
CA ASP A 3 -3.47 10.86 -11.62
C ASP A 3 -2.59 9.81 -12.25
N MET A 4 -1.55 10.22 -12.95
CA MET A 4 -0.67 9.23 -13.55
C MET A 4 0.05 8.40 -12.51
N VAL A 5 0.19 8.92 -11.30
CA VAL A 5 0.83 8.18 -10.24
C VAL A 5 -0.18 7.42 -9.40
N ASN A 6 -1.24 8.10 -9.01
CA ASN A 6 -2.21 7.51 -8.11
C ASN A 6 -3.25 6.63 -8.79
N HIS A 7 -3.60 6.99 -10.00
CA HIS A 7 -4.72 6.32 -10.65
C HIS A 7 -4.55 6.37 -12.15
N PRO A 8 -3.57 5.67 -12.68
CA PRO A 8 -3.30 5.71 -14.11
C PRO A 8 -4.50 5.23 -14.90
N THR A 9 -4.88 6.01 -15.88
CA THR A 9 -6.06 5.73 -16.66
C THR A 9 -6.06 4.35 -17.30
N HIS A 10 -4.91 3.95 -17.82
CA HIS A 10 -4.88 2.68 -18.53
C HIS A 10 -5.13 1.48 -17.61
N TYR A 11 -4.93 1.66 -16.32
CA TYR A 11 -5.23 0.58 -15.39
C TYR A 11 -6.71 0.52 -15.10
N GLU A 12 -7.38 1.64 -15.29
CA GLU A 12 -8.80 1.67 -14.99
C GLU A 12 -9.65 1.03 -16.07
N THR A 13 -9.09 0.82 -17.24
CA THR A 13 -9.87 0.20 -18.30
C THR A 13 -10.18 -1.24 -17.97
N GLY A 14 -9.40 -1.86 -17.10
CA GLY A 14 -9.73 -3.19 -16.66
C GLY A 14 -10.64 -3.11 -15.45
N LYS A 15 -10.90 -4.23 -14.86
CA LYS A 15 -11.73 -4.28 -13.69
C LYS A 15 -10.99 -3.98 -12.42
N PHE A 16 -9.70 -4.28 -12.41
CA PHE A 16 -8.90 -4.19 -11.22
C PHE A 16 -7.60 -3.51 -11.51
N GLU A 17 -7.10 -2.77 -10.55
CA GLU A 17 -5.74 -2.29 -10.64
C GLU A 17 -4.81 -3.44 -10.30
N CYS A 18 -3.62 -3.37 -10.85
CA CYS A 18 -2.65 -4.42 -10.65
C CYS A 18 -2.42 -4.72 -9.17
N ILE A 19 -2.35 -3.66 -8.36
CA ILE A 19 -2.05 -3.86 -6.95
C ILE A 19 -3.18 -4.59 -6.23
N GLU A 20 -4.41 -4.41 -6.70
CA GLU A 20 -5.53 -5.14 -6.12
C GLU A 20 -5.40 -6.63 -6.40
N VAL A 21 -5.00 -6.96 -7.60
CA VAL A 21 -4.79 -8.37 -7.95
C VAL A 21 -3.66 -8.94 -7.13
N MET A 22 -2.61 -8.15 -6.91
CA MET A 22 -1.50 -8.60 -6.09
C MET A 22 -1.95 -8.93 -4.67
N VAL A 23 -2.82 -8.10 -4.10
CA VAL A 23 -3.31 -8.36 -2.76
C VAL A 23 -4.10 -9.66 -2.72
N GLU A 24 -4.94 -9.87 -3.73
CA GLU A 24 -5.76 -11.07 -3.73
C GLU A 24 -4.94 -12.33 -3.90
N THR A 25 -3.87 -12.27 -4.68
CA THR A 25 -3.11 -13.46 -4.97
C THR A 25 -1.93 -13.68 -4.04
N GLN A 26 -1.32 -12.61 -3.55
CA GLN A 26 -0.11 -12.70 -2.74
C GLN A 26 -0.33 -12.37 -1.26
N GLY A 27 -1.45 -11.74 -0.95
CA GLY A 27 -1.73 -11.36 0.42
C GLY A 27 -1.31 -9.94 0.73
N VAL A 28 -1.93 -9.39 1.77
CA VAL A 28 -1.69 -8.00 2.15
C VAL A 28 -0.24 -7.76 2.55
N GLU A 29 0.29 -8.65 3.36
CA GLU A 29 1.63 -8.43 3.90
C GLU A 29 2.68 -8.39 2.80
N ALA A 30 2.55 -9.28 1.82
CA ALA A 30 3.51 -9.29 0.70
C ALA A 30 3.44 -7.99 -0.08
N VAL A 31 2.22 -7.47 -0.29
CA VAL A 31 2.08 -6.24 -1.04
C VAL A 31 2.56 -5.04 -0.22
N GLN A 32 2.39 -5.09 1.09
CA GLN A 32 2.93 -4.04 1.93
C GLN A 32 4.45 -4.01 1.84
N ASP A 33 5.09 -5.17 1.80
CA ASP A 33 6.54 -5.22 1.63
C ASP A 33 6.94 -4.65 0.28
N PHE A 34 6.17 -4.96 -0.75
CA PHE A 34 6.40 -4.41 -2.08
C PHE A 34 6.32 -2.88 -2.04
N CYS A 35 5.34 -2.34 -1.32
CA CYS A 35 5.20 -0.89 -1.21
C CYS A 35 6.41 -0.26 -0.53
N ILE A 36 6.90 -0.88 0.52
CA ILE A 36 8.06 -0.35 1.22
C ILE A 36 9.29 -0.37 0.33
N CYS A 37 9.48 -1.46 -0.40
CA CYS A 37 10.63 -1.56 -1.29
C CYS A 37 10.57 -0.53 -2.40
N ASN A 38 9.38 -0.29 -2.94
CA ASN A 38 9.25 0.71 -3.99
C ASN A 38 9.45 2.12 -3.45
N ALA A 39 8.90 2.41 -2.27
CA ALA A 39 9.11 3.72 -1.67
C ALA A 39 10.60 3.95 -1.47
N PHE A 40 11.29 2.95 -0.95
CA PHE A 40 12.72 3.07 -0.73
C PHE A 40 13.46 3.34 -2.03
N LYS A 41 13.12 2.61 -3.07
CA LYS A 41 13.77 2.77 -4.37
C LYS A 41 13.66 4.20 -4.88
N TYR A 42 12.47 4.77 -4.79
CA TYR A 42 12.24 6.11 -5.29
C TYR A 42 12.97 7.15 -4.44
N LEU A 43 12.94 6.98 -3.13
CA LEU A 43 13.66 7.90 -2.25
C LEU A 43 15.16 7.83 -2.50
N TYR A 44 15.66 6.62 -2.70
CA TYR A 44 17.08 6.42 -2.89
C TYR A 44 17.59 7.12 -4.13
N ARG A 45 16.80 7.10 -5.21
CA ARG A 45 17.29 7.60 -6.49
C ARG A 45 16.86 9.03 -6.82
N HIS A 46 16.02 9.64 -5.99
CA HIS A 46 15.33 10.86 -6.41
C HIS A 46 16.28 11.98 -6.87
N ARG A 47 17.43 12.14 -6.23
CA ARG A 47 18.32 13.22 -6.60
C ARG A 47 19.00 13.00 -7.95
N ARG A 48 19.08 11.77 -8.37
CA ARG A 48 19.73 11.45 -9.63
C ARG A 48 18.78 11.15 -10.76
N LYS A 49 17.51 11.15 -10.46
CA LYS A 49 16.52 10.83 -11.49
C LYS A 49 15.46 11.91 -11.56
N ASN A 50 14.31 11.65 -11.05
CA ASN A 50 13.16 12.52 -11.26
C ASN A 50 12.84 13.48 -10.13
N GLY A 51 13.66 13.54 -9.11
CA GLY A 51 13.51 14.52 -8.06
C GLY A 51 12.14 14.47 -7.39
N LYS A 52 11.41 15.56 -7.51
CA LYS A 52 10.11 15.67 -6.85
C LYS A 52 9.16 14.57 -7.25
N GLU A 53 9.18 14.19 -8.51
CA GLU A 53 8.30 13.13 -8.97
C GLU A 53 8.59 11.83 -8.25
N ASP A 54 9.87 11.52 -8.03
CA ASP A 54 10.21 10.31 -7.30
C ASP A 54 9.74 10.39 -5.85
N ILE A 55 9.80 11.56 -5.25
CA ILE A 55 9.30 11.74 -3.89
C ILE A 55 7.80 11.49 -3.86
N GLU A 56 7.09 11.99 -4.85
CA GLU A 56 5.65 11.79 -4.90
C GLU A 56 5.29 10.31 -5.10
N LYS A 57 6.09 9.61 -5.89
CA LYS A 57 5.85 8.19 -6.07
C LYS A 57 6.10 7.43 -4.78
N ALA A 58 7.16 7.80 -4.06
CA ALA A 58 7.42 7.16 -2.78
C ALA A 58 6.26 7.39 -1.83
N GLN A 59 5.73 8.59 -1.82
CA GLN A 59 4.61 8.92 -0.95
C GLN A 59 3.39 8.07 -1.30
N TRP A 60 3.16 7.86 -2.60
CA TRP A 60 2.02 7.05 -3.02
C TRP A 60 2.13 5.64 -2.44
N TYR A 61 3.32 5.06 -2.48
CA TYR A 61 3.49 3.71 -1.97
C TYR A 61 3.37 3.65 -0.46
N ILE A 62 3.84 4.68 0.23
CA ILE A 62 3.69 4.73 1.69
C ILE A 62 2.22 4.83 2.05
N ASN A 63 1.48 5.67 1.33
CA ASN A 63 0.06 5.79 1.58
C ASN A 63 -0.68 4.50 1.29
N LYS A 64 -0.27 3.79 0.26
CA LYS A 64 -0.89 2.52 -0.07
C LYS A 64 -0.64 1.49 1.05
N TYR A 65 0.57 1.49 1.59
CA TYR A 65 0.87 0.61 2.72
C TYR A 65 -0.11 0.87 3.87
N LEU A 66 -0.29 2.14 4.19
CA LEU A 66 -1.17 2.48 5.31
C LEU A 66 -2.62 2.15 5.01
N GLU A 67 -3.03 2.33 3.78
CA GLU A 67 -4.38 1.99 3.37
C GLU A 67 -4.63 0.49 3.53
N LEU A 68 -3.66 -0.32 3.10
CA LEU A 68 -3.79 -1.76 3.21
C LEU A 68 -3.80 -2.20 4.67
N GLU A 69 -3.03 -1.52 5.51
CA GLU A 69 -2.99 -1.83 6.92
C GLU A 69 -4.35 -1.58 7.55
N GLU A 70 -4.97 -0.46 7.22
CA GLU A 70 -6.28 -0.14 7.76
C GLU A 70 -7.33 -1.15 7.33
N LYS A 71 -7.32 -1.50 6.06
CA LYS A 71 -8.31 -2.44 5.56
C LYS A 71 -8.14 -3.81 6.20
N ASP A 72 -6.89 -4.22 6.38
CA ASP A 72 -6.63 -5.51 6.97
C ASP A 72 -7.07 -5.55 8.43
N GLU A 73 -6.86 -4.45 9.15
CA GLU A 73 -7.28 -4.37 10.53
C GLU A 73 -8.81 -4.42 10.64
N LEU A 74 -9.49 -3.70 9.78
CA LEU A 74 -10.94 -3.71 9.79
C LEU A 74 -11.48 -5.10 9.50
N LYS A 75 -10.85 -5.77 8.55
CA LYS A 75 -11.28 -7.10 8.20
C LYS A 75 -11.08 -8.07 9.37
N ARG A 76 -9.96 -7.97 10.05
CA ARG A 76 -9.68 -8.84 11.18
C ARG A 76 -10.68 -8.62 12.30
N VAL A 77 -11.00 -7.36 12.58
CA VAL A 77 -11.97 -7.05 13.61
C VAL A 77 -13.33 -7.62 13.24
N SER A 78 -13.71 -7.43 11.99
CA SER A 78 -14.99 -7.90 11.53
C SER A 78 -15.11 -9.42 11.62
N GLU A 79 -14.05 -10.11 11.24
CA GLU A 79 -14.08 -11.55 11.23
C GLU A 79 -13.99 -12.18 12.60
N SER A 80 -13.22 -11.60 13.49
CA SER A 80 -13.05 -12.20 14.77
C SER A 80 -14.16 -11.87 15.73
N GLY A 81 -15.00 -10.98 15.33
CA GLY A 81 -16.10 -10.70 16.23
C GLY A 81 -15.66 -9.87 17.38
N ASN A 82 -15.18 -10.35 18.34
CA ASN A 82 -14.86 -9.58 19.39
C ASN A 82 -13.64 -9.94 20.01
N GLU A 83 -13.21 -10.28 20.17
CA GLU A 83 -12.18 -10.49 20.72
C GLU A 83 -11.30 -9.87 20.93
N ASP A 84 -11.26 -9.59 21.15
CA ASP A 84 -10.59 -9.13 21.44
C ASP A 84 -9.80 -8.71 21.37
N ASN A 85 -9.77 -8.35 21.50
CA ASN A 85 -9.09 -7.92 21.38
C ASN A 85 -8.20 -7.50 21.75
N GLY A 86 -8.44 -7.11 22.02
CA GLY A 86 -7.53 -6.42 22.58
C GLY A 86 -6.21 -6.91 22.61
N LEU A 87 -6.05 -7.62 22.62
CA LEU A 87 -4.92 -8.02 22.75
C LEU A 87 -4.01 -7.65 21.83
N LYS A 88 -4.21 -7.42 21.18
CA LYS A 88 -3.37 -7.12 20.35
C LYS A 88 -2.68 -6.06 20.44
N GLN A 89 -2.77 -5.62 21.00
CA GLN A 89 -2.13 -4.82 21.01
C GLN A 89 -1.16 -4.77 21.16
N THR A 90 -1.14 -5.07 21.29
CA THR A 90 -0.28 -5.11 21.53
C THR A 90 0.66 -5.06 20.90
N SER A 91 0.57 -5.13 20.59
CA SER A 91 1.42 -5.17 20.07
C SER A 91 2.13 -4.43 19.79
N GLU A 92 2.20 -3.94 19.88
CA GLU A 92 2.90 -3.38 19.63
C GLU A 92 3.48 -3.05 19.57
N GLY A 93 3.47 -2.90 19.53
CA GLY A 93 3.96 -2.65 19.56
C GLY A 93 4.41 -2.48 19.58
#